data_4f1c676f8ba19e9c700ce5ae7ebfd89f
#
_entry.id   4f1c676f8ba19e9c700ce5ae7ebfd89f
#
_cell.length_a   1.000
_cell.length_b   1.000
_cell.length_c   1.000
_cell.angle_alpha   90.00
_cell.angle_beta   90.00
_cell.angle_gamma   90.00
#
_symmetry.space_group_name_H-M   'P 1'
#
loop_
_entity.id
_entity.type
_entity.pdbx_description
1 polymer ?
#
loop_
_entity_poly.entity_id
_entity_poly.type
_entity_poly.pdbx_seq_one_letter_code
_entity_poly.pdbx_strand_id
1 'polypeptide(L)'
;MAMWGAPASARDSAAQALESAFLIEQRVGELRSAAEGGDFSKFDVKIGIGTGPAIVGNVGTPRRLSYTALGATVNLAERLEKVCGTFGCRIVVDSTTMAALKDRYLFCELDAVTLKGKRAPVSVYEAIAPIRTATKEQREYVSRYNAALQCYRNGDSEQAVSIWMELDAAIVRRTVASAPAVMAQRAKTGAAVPELPPRV
;
A
#
# COMPACT_ATOMS: atom_id res chain seq x y z
N MET A 1 -11.38 5.00 -9.56
CA MET A 1 -11.66 5.18 -8.12
C MET A 1 -12.91 4.39 -7.78
N ALA A 2 -12.91 3.67 -6.66
CA ALA A 2 -14.08 3.02 -6.06
C ALA A 2 -14.26 3.57 -4.64
N MET A 3 -15.48 3.53 -4.12
CA MET A 3 -15.80 4.00 -2.77
C MET A 3 -16.85 3.09 -2.12
N TRP A 4 -16.73 2.92 -0.82
CA TRP A 4 -17.64 2.15 0.02
C TRP A 4 -18.20 3.08 1.12
N GLY A 5 -19.47 2.88 1.48
CA GLY A 5 -20.17 3.73 2.46
C GLY A 5 -20.88 4.93 1.87
N ALA A 6 -21.01 5.02 0.55
CA ALA A 6 -21.81 6.02 -0.14
C ALA A 6 -22.36 5.43 -1.46
N PRO A 7 -23.60 5.78 -1.90
CA PRO A 7 -24.55 6.71 -1.21
C PRO A 7 -25.20 6.10 0.04
N ALA A 8 -25.24 4.78 0.16
CA ALA A 8 -25.72 4.08 1.36
C ALA A 8 -24.56 3.81 2.31
N SER A 9 -24.81 3.95 3.62
CA SER A 9 -23.83 3.58 4.62
C SER A 9 -23.55 2.07 4.55
N ALA A 10 -22.27 1.68 4.48
CA ALA A 10 -21.85 0.29 4.52
C ALA A 10 -21.22 0.00 5.88
N ARG A 11 -21.71 -1.07 6.55
CA ARG A 11 -20.98 -1.61 7.69
C ARG A 11 -19.69 -2.24 7.18
N ASP A 12 -18.59 -2.00 7.89
CA ASP A 12 -17.30 -2.61 7.57
C ASP A 12 -16.75 -2.22 6.16
N SER A 13 -16.95 -0.97 5.76
CA SER A 13 -16.54 -0.44 4.44
C SER A 13 -15.04 -0.65 4.15
N ALA A 14 -14.18 -0.53 5.17
CA ALA A 14 -12.75 -0.77 5.04
C ALA A 14 -12.44 -2.23 4.66
N ALA A 15 -13.15 -3.20 5.25
CA ALA A 15 -12.96 -4.60 4.90
C ALA A 15 -13.45 -4.91 3.49
N GLN A 16 -14.63 -4.40 3.11
CA GLN A 16 -15.14 -4.58 1.74
C GLN A 16 -14.19 -4.01 0.68
N ALA A 17 -13.58 -2.84 0.96
CA ALA A 17 -12.58 -2.25 0.10
C ALA A 17 -11.34 -3.15 -0.03
N LEU A 18 -10.82 -3.66 1.08
CA LEU A 18 -9.63 -4.51 1.07
C LEU A 18 -9.91 -5.88 0.45
N GLU A 19 -11.05 -6.50 0.72
CA GLU A 19 -11.48 -7.75 0.07
C GLU A 19 -11.57 -7.58 -1.44
N SER A 20 -12.17 -6.48 -1.91
CA SER A 20 -12.23 -6.17 -3.35
C SER A 20 -10.84 -5.97 -3.94
N ALA A 21 -9.91 -5.35 -3.22
CA ALA A 21 -8.53 -5.17 -3.67
C ALA A 21 -7.80 -6.50 -3.83
N PHE A 22 -7.93 -7.43 -2.90
CA PHE A 22 -7.37 -8.78 -3.03
C PHE A 22 -7.98 -9.57 -4.18
N LEU A 23 -9.30 -9.47 -4.40
CA LEU A 23 -9.97 -10.10 -5.54
C LEU A 23 -9.47 -9.54 -6.88
N ILE A 24 -9.28 -8.23 -6.99
CA ILE A 24 -8.73 -7.59 -8.19
C ILE A 24 -7.30 -8.08 -8.43
N GLU A 25 -6.45 -8.09 -7.39
CA GLU A 25 -5.08 -8.56 -7.48
C GLU A 25 -5.00 -10.02 -7.94
N GLN A 26 -5.83 -10.89 -7.36
CA GLN A 26 -5.94 -12.29 -7.77
C GLN A 26 -6.34 -12.42 -9.23
N ARG A 27 -7.40 -11.71 -9.68
CA ARG A 27 -7.88 -11.77 -11.07
C ARG A 27 -6.85 -11.25 -12.06
N VAL A 28 -6.15 -10.18 -11.73
CA VAL A 28 -5.03 -9.67 -12.55
C VAL A 28 -3.91 -10.70 -12.62
N GLY A 29 -3.60 -11.38 -11.52
CA GLY A 29 -2.62 -12.47 -11.49
C GLY A 29 -3.01 -13.64 -12.39
N GLU A 30 -4.28 -14.06 -12.36
CA GLU A 30 -4.81 -15.11 -13.23
C GLU A 30 -4.73 -14.73 -14.72
N LEU A 31 -5.15 -13.52 -15.08
CA LEU A 31 -5.07 -13.00 -16.46
C LEU A 31 -3.62 -12.94 -16.95
N ARG A 32 -2.71 -12.49 -16.11
CA ARG A 32 -1.28 -12.42 -16.44
C ARG A 32 -0.68 -13.81 -16.66
N SER A 33 -1.07 -14.80 -15.85
CA SER A 33 -0.61 -16.18 -15.99
C SER A 33 -1.16 -16.86 -17.24
N ALA A 34 -2.37 -16.52 -17.65
CA ALA A 34 -3.02 -17.05 -18.85
C ALA A 34 -2.51 -16.42 -20.17
N ALA A 35 -1.81 -15.28 -20.08
CA ALA A 35 -1.45 -14.48 -21.27
C ALA A 35 -0.17 -14.97 -22.01
N GLU A 36 0.42 -16.10 -21.65
CA GLU A 36 1.54 -16.80 -22.34
C GLU A 36 2.52 -15.87 -23.12
N GLY A 37 3.01 -14.80 -22.47
CA GLY A 37 3.98 -13.87 -23.07
C GLY A 37 3.40 -12.74 -23.95
N GLY A 38 2.07 -12.62 -24.06
CA GLY A 38 1.40 -11.48 -24.72
C GLY A 38 1.46 -10.18 -23.90
N ASP A 39 0.86 -9.10 -24.44
CA ASP A 39 0.88 -7.76 -23.82
C ASP A 39 0.37 -7.74 -22.36
N PHE A 40 -0.57 -8.63 -22.02
CA PHE A 40 -1.11 -8.75 -20.67
C PHE A 40 -0.13 -9.39 -19.66
N SER A 41 0.96 -10.04 -20.08
CA SER A 41 1.95 -10.61 -19.18
C SER A 41 2.65 -9.57 -18.30
N LYS A 42 2.66 -8.31 -18.74
CA LYS A 42 3.26 -7.15 -18.04
C LYS A 42 2.22 -6.33 -17.27
N PHE A 43 0.93 -6.69 -17.36
CA PHE A 43 -0.12 -5.93 -16.70
C PHE A 43 -0.02 -6.11 -15.17
N ASP A 44 0.02 -5.00 -14.44
CA ASP A 44 0.07 -4.98 -12.99
C ASP A 44 -0.93 -3.98 -12.44
N VAL A 45 -1.40 -4.20 -11.20
CA VAL A 45 -2.34 -3.34 -10.53
C VAL A 45 -1.72 -2.80 -9.25
N LYS A 46 -1.94 -1.51 -8.97
CA LYS A 46 -1.55 -0.82 -7.76
C LYS A 46 -2.79 -0.22 -7.12
N ILE A 47 -3.00 -0.50 -5.85
CA ILE A 47 -4.22 -0.11 -5.14
C ILE A 47 -3.85 0.61 -3.85
N GLY A 48 -4.29 1.85 -3.72
CA GLY A 48 -4.20 2.62 -2.48
C GLY A 48 -5.57 2.70 -1.80
N ILE A 49 -5.67 2.33 -0.53
CA ILE A 49 -6.91 2.38 0.25
C ILE A 49 -6.75 3.36 1.41
N GLY A 50 -7.60 4.38 1.45
CA GLY A 50 -7.69 5.33 2.56
C GLY A 50 -9.07 5.28 3.20
N THR A 51 -9.12 5.22 4.54
CA THR A 51 -10.36 5.25 5.31
C THR A 51 -10.50 6.58 6.04
N GLY A 52 -11.65 7.25 5.87
CA GLY A 52 -11.91 8.51 6.53
C GLY A 52 -13.06 9.30 5.88
N PRO A 53 -13.36 10.51 6.37
CA PRO A 53 -14.41 11.33 5.84
C PRO A 53 -14.13 11.80 4.42
N ALA A 54 -15.17 11.78 3.58
CA ALA A 54 -15.15 12.32 2.23
C ALA A 54 -16.50 12.98 1.90
N ILE A 55 -16.49 14.00 1.06
CA ILE A 55 -17.71 14.61 0.52
C ILE A 55 -18.03 13.85 -0.77
N VAL A 56 -19.21 13.24 -0.82
CA VAL A 56 -19.65 12.45 -1.98
C VAL A 56 -20.87 13.10 -2.61
N GLY A 57 -20.85 13.25 -3.92
CA GLY A 57 -21.95 13.87 -4.66
C GLY A 57 -21.64 14.13 -6.13
N ASN A 58 -22.58 14.79 -6.80
CA ASN A 58 -22.40 15.22 -8.17
C ASN A 58 -21.50 16.46 -8.21
N VAL A 59 -20.37 16.34 -8.87
CA VAL A 59 -19.37 17.40 -9.03
C VAL A 59 -19.18 17.67 -10.52
N GLY A 60 -19.14 18.95 -10.90
CA GLY A 60 -18.91 19.36 -12.27
C GLY A 60 -19.70 20.60 -12.66
N THR A 61 -19.89 20.78 -13.96
CA THR A 61 -20.69 21.86 -14.54
C THR A 61 -22.08 21.34 -14.90
N PRO A 62 -23.08 22.22 -15.15
CA PRO A 62 -24.43 21.80 -15.57
C PRO A 62 -24.44 20.90 -16.82
N ARG A 63 -23.40 20.97 -17.66
CA ARG A 63 -23.26 20.17 -18.89
C ARG A 63 -22.50 18.84 -18.67
N ARG A 64 -21.75 18.69 -17.56
CA ARG A 64 -20.96 17.50 -17.26
C ARG A 64 -20.85 17.29 -15.75
N LEU A 65 -21.73 16.48 -15.22
CA LEU A 65 -21.74 16.06 -13.82
C LEU A 65 -21.12 14.65 -13.71
N SER A 66 -20.29 14.47 -12.68
CA SER A 66 -19.77 13.16 -12.30
C SER A 66 -20.06 12.93 -10.81
N TYR A 67 -20.66 11.80 -10.49
CA TYR A 67 -20.80 11.37 -9.10
C TYR A 67 -19.44 10.90 -8.60
N THR A 68 -18.89 11.61 -7.64
CA THR A 68 -17.51 11.37 -7.18
C THR A 68 -17.33 11.74 -5.72
N ALA A 69 -16.20 11.37 -5.13
CA ALA A 69 -15.78 11.76 -3.79
C ALA A 69 -14.67 12.82 -3.84
N LEU A 70 -14.71 13.76 -2.90
CA LEU A 70 -13.72 14.80 -2.68
C LEU A 70 -13.28 14.80 -1.22
N GLY A 71 -12.03 15.11 -0.96
CA GLY A 71 -11.52 15.30 0.39
C GLY A 71 -10.10 14.77 0.60
N ALA A 72 -9.61 14.99 1.83
CA ALA A 72 -8.26 14.56 2.21
C ALA A 72 -8.07 13.04 2.10
N THR A 73 -9.11 12.25 2.40
CA THR A 73 -9.11 10.79 2.30
C THR A 73 -8.93 10.31 0.87
N VAL A 74 -9.58 10.98 -0.10
CA VAL A 74 -9.46 10.65 -1.53
C VAL A 74 -8.04 10.94 -2.03
N ASN A 75 -7.50 12.10 -1.65
CA ASN A 75 -6.13 12.47 -1.98
C ASN A 75 -5.11 11.54 -1.32
N LEU A 76 -5.42 11.03 -0.11
CA LEU A 76 -4.59 10.03 0.56
C LEU A 76 -4.58 8.72 -0.22
N ALA A 77 -5.73 8.19 -0.60
CA ALA A 77 -5.83 6.94 -1.37
C ALA A 77 -5.04 7.01 -2.70
N GLU A 78 -5.12 8.12 -3.43
CA GLU A 78 -4.31 8.36 -4.64
C GLU A 78 -2.80 8.32 -4.34
N ARG A 79 -2.38 8.89 -3.23
CA ARG A 79 -0.96 8.89 -2.83
C ARG A 79 -0.49 7.51 -2.40
N LEU A 80 -1.33 6.74 -1.71
CA LEU A 80 -1.03 5.36 -1.33
C LEU A 80 -0.85 4.47 -2.56
N GLU A 81 -1.60 4.70 -3.63
CA GLU A 81 -1.38 4.03 -4.92
C GLU A 81 0.04 4.32 -5.47
N LYS A 82 0.51 5.57 -5.39
CA LYS A 82 1.88 5.94 -5.81
C LYS A 82 2.95 5.29 -4.93
N VAL A 83 2.68 5.13 -3.63
CA VAL A 83 3.56 4.38 -2.69
C VAL A 83 3.76 2.94 -3.16
N CYS A 84 2.73 2.29 -3.72
CA CYS A 84 2.88 0.96 -4.30
C CYS A 84 4.01 0.92 -5.34
N GLY A 85 4.09 1.95 -6.19
CA GLY A 85 5.16 2.06 -7.19
C GLY A 85 6.55 2.24 -6.59
N THR A 86 6.65 3.01 -5.52
CA THR A 86 7.91 3.27 -4.83
C THR A 86 8.45 2.04 -4.14
N PHE A 87 7.59 1.30 -3.44
CA PHE A 87 7.99 0.13 -2.64
C PHE A 87 7.84 -1.21 -3.36
N GLY A 88 7.36 -1.21 -4.62
CA GLY A 88 7.17 -2.44 -5.38
C GLY A 88 6.08 -3.36 -4.83
N CYS A 89 5.12 -2.84 -4.09
CA CYS A 89 3.98 -3.55 -3.52
C CYS A 89 2.70 -3.29 -4.33
N ARG A 90 1.61 -4.00 -4.03
CA ARG A 90 0.38 -3.94 -4.82
C ARG A 90 -0.78 -3.28 -4.10
N ILE A 91 -0.91 -3.47 -2.80
CA ILE A 91 -2.01 -2.94 -2.00
C ILE A 91 -1.41 -2.22 -0.80
N VAL A 92 -1.58 -0.89 -0.76
CA VAL A 92 -1.12 -0.05 0.36
C VAL A 92 -2.32 0.61 1.03
N VAL A 93 -2.32 0.59 2.36
CA VAL A 93 -3.38 1.16 3.18
C VAL A 93 -2.83 2.19 4.17
N ASP A 94 -3.69 3.10 4.62
CA ASP A 94 -3.38 4.03 5.70
C ASP A 94 -3.51 3.39 7.09
N SER A 95 -3.03 4.10 8.10
CA SER A 95 -3.10 3.66 9.50
C SER A 95 -4.52 3.45 10.01
N THR A 96 -5.50 4.19 9.51
CA THR A 96 -6.92 4.05 9.88
C THR A 96 -7.49 2.73 9.37
N THR A 97 -7.23 2.41 8.10
CA THR A 97 -7.62 1.13 7.49
C THR A 97 -6.93 -0.04 8.20
N MET A 98 -5.62 0.07 8.42
CA MET A 98 -4.84 -0.95 9.13
C MET A 98 -5.40 -1.19 10.54
N ALA A 99 -5.62 -0.15 11.33
CA ALA A 99 -6.13 -0.26 12.69
C ALA A 99 -7.52 -0.93 12.76
N ALA A 100 -8.39 -0.66 11.79
CA ALA A 100 -9.72 -1.27 11.71
C ALA A 100 -9.67 -2.77 11.34
N LEU A 101 -8.59 -3.23 10.70
CA LEU A 101 -8.52 -4.56 10.09
C LEU A 101 -7.36 -5.44 10.60
N LYS A 102 -6.55 -4.98 11.54
CA LYS A 102 -5.35 -5.68 12.06
C LYS A 102 -5.62 -7.09 12.61
N ASP A 103 -6.83 -7.35 13.09
CA ASP A 103 -7.21 -8.67 13.64
C ASP A 103 -7.69 -9.64 12.54
N ARG A 104 -7.85 -9.17 11.31
CA ARG A 104 -8.34 -9.93 10.15
C ARG A 104 -7.29 -10.12 9.06
N TYR A 105 -6.35 -9.17 8.93
CA TYR A 105 -5.35 -9.14 7.86
C TYR A 105 -3.95 -8.94 8.40
N LEU A 106 -2.99 -9.56 7.74
CA LEU A 106 -1.57 -9.39 7.98
C LEU A 106 -1.09 -8.16 7.22
N PHE A 107 -0.52 -7.21 7.96
CA PHE A 107 0.04 -5.97 7.41
C PHE A 107 1.54 -5.88 7.67
N CYS A 108 2.28 -5.35 6.70
CA CYS A 108 3.68 -4.96 6.84
C CYS A 108 3.76 -3.43 6.89
N GLU A 109 4.33 -2.86 7.94
CA GLU A 109 4.58 -1.41 7.99
C GLU A 109 5.74 -1.07 7.05
N LEU A 110 5.46 -0.40 5.94
CA LEU A 110 6.48 -0.07 4.95
C LEU A 110 7.40 1.04 5.46
N ASP A 111 6.82 2.14 5.89
CA ASP A 111 7.51 3.33 6.41
C ASP A 111 6.50 4.40 6.86
N ALA A 112 7.04 5.54 7.30
CA ALA A 112 6.29 6.79 7.41
C ALA A 112 6.51 7.64 6.16
N VAL A 113 5.47 8.29 5.63
CA VAL A 113 5.55 9.17 4.46
C VAL A 113 5.04 10.56 4.80
N THR A 114 5.71 11.59 4.30
CA THR A 114 5.25 12.96 4.48
C THR A 114 4.18 13.28 3.43
N LEU A 115 3.01 13.66 3.90
CA LEU A 115 1.92 14.09 3.02
C LEU A 115 1.92 15.61 2.93
N LYS A 116 1.93 16.17 1.71
CA LYS A 116 1.84 17.62 1.51
C LYS A 116 0.64 18.20 2.28
N GLY A 117 0.90 19.17 3.14
CA GLY A 117 -0.11 19.80 4.00
C GLY A 117 -0.36 19.10 5.36
N LYS A 118 0.32 17.99 5.66
CA LYS A 118 0.40 17.44 7.02
C LYS A 118 1.76 17.71 7.62
N ARG A 119 1.77 18.13 8.90
CA ARG A 119 3.02 18.46 9.63
C ARG A 119 3.77 17.23 10.12
N ALA A 120 3.09 16.09 10.27
CA ALA A 120 3.68 14.85 10.76
C ALA A 120 3.64 13.77 9.66
N PRO A 121 4.69 12.92 9.58
CA PRO A 121 4.67 11.73 8.73
C PRO A 121 3.53 10.78 9.13
N VAL A 122 3.00 10.06 8.16
CA VAL A 122 1.92 9.08 8.33
C VAL A 122 2.45 7.70 7.98
N SER A 123 2.34 6.74 8.89
CA SER A 123 2.71 5.35 8.60
C SER A 123 1.81 4.76 7.52
N VAL A 124 2.42 4.04 6.59
CA VAL A 124 1.76 3.35 5.49
C VAL A 124 2.06 1.86 5.55
N TYR A 125 1.09 1.04 5.17
CA TYR A 125 1.13 -0.40 5.38
C TYR A 125 0.82 -1.13 4.08
N GLU A 126 1.62 -2.14 3.75
CA GLU A 126 1.26 -3.12 2.74
C GLU A 126 0.29 -4.15 3.34
N ALA A 127 -0.81 -4.44 2.65
CA ALA A 127 -1.69 -5.54 2.99
C ALA A 127 -1.17 -6.82 2.33
N ILE A 128 -0.75 -7.80 3.14
CA ILE A 128 -0.08 -9.01 2.67
C ILE A 128 -1.07 -10.14 2.39
N ALA A 129 -1.94 -10.46 3.33
CA ALA A 129 -2.92 -11.55 3.21
C ALA A 129 -3.96 -11.49 4.34
N PRO A 130 -5.13 -12.15 4.19
CA PRO A 130 -5.99 -12.47 5.34
C PRO A 130 -5.23 -13.33 6.35
N ILE A 131 -5.37 -13.04 7.65
CA ILE A 131 -4.64 -13.79 8.71
C ILE A 131 -4.93 -15.30 8.63
N ARG A 132 -6.16 -15.70 8.25
CA ARG A 132 -6.57 -17.11 8.18
C ARG A 132 -5.81 -17.90 7.10
N THR A 133 -5.38 -17.26 6.03
CA THR A 133 -4.71 -17.86 4.88
C THR A 133 -3.23 -17.46 4.76
N ALA A 134 -2.76 -16.57 5.62
CA ALA A 134 -1.38 -16.12 5.63
C ALA A 134 -0.41 -17.29 5.88
N THR A 135 0.55 -17.48 4.98
CA THR A 135 1.56 -18.54 5.08
C THR A 135 2.59 -18.23 6.17
N LYS A 136 3.37 -19.26 6.55
CA LYS A 136 4.46 -19.10 7.50
C LYS A 136 5.50 -18.11 6.98
N GLU A 137 5.84 -18.21 5.71
CA GLU A 137 6.81 -17.36 5.03
C GLU A 137 6.35 -15.88 5.02
N GLN A 138 5.06 -15.62 4.77
CA GLN A 138 4.50 -14.27 4.82
C GLN A 138 4.56 -13.68 6.23
N ARG A 139 4.26 -14.47 7.26
CA ARG A 139 4.36 -14.02 8.67
C ARG A 139 5.80 -13.74 9.07
N GLU A 140 6.73 -14.61 8.67
CA GLU A 140 8.15 -14.44 8.91
C GLU A 140 8.70 -13.20 8.20
N TYR A 141 8.33 -13.01 6.93
CA TYR A 141 8.68 -11.80 6.17
C TYR A 141 8.25 -10.53 6.92
N VAL A 142 6.98 -10.43 7.34
CA VAL A 142 6.45 -9.27 8.05
C VAL A 142 7.18 -9.08 9.39
N SER A 143 7.42 -10.15 10.14
CA SER A 143 8.11 -10.09 11.42
C SER A 143 9.54 -9.56 11.26
N ARG A 144 10.29 -10.07 10.29
CA ARG A 144 11.67 -9.65 10.01
C ARG A 144 11.73 -8.23 9.46
N TYR A 145 10.83 -7.87 8.56
CA TYR A 145 10.76 -6.51 8.01
C TYR A 145 10.51 -5.49 9.12
N ASN A 146 9.53 -5.74 9.99
CA ASN A 146 9.21 -4.85 11.11
C ASN A 146 10.36 -4.77 12.12
N ALA A 147 11.09 -5.88 12.37
CA ALA A 147 12.28 -5.85 13.21
C ALA A 147 13.37 -4.94 12.62
N ALA A 148 13.64 -5.04 11.33
CA ALA A 148 14.58 -4.16 10.64
C ALA A 148 14.13 -2.69 10.70
N LEU A 149 12.84 -2.40 10.54
CA LEU A 149 12.29 -1.04 10.67
C LEU A 149 12.49 -0.48 12.08
N GLN A 150 12.37 -1.29 13.13
CA GLN A 150 12.65 -0.88 14.50
C GLN A 150 14.15 -0.62 14.71
N CYS A 151 15.04 -1.49 14.22
CA CYS A 151 16.49 -1.25 14.27
C CYS A 151 16.83 0.09 13.61
N TYR A 152 16.30 0.36 12.43
CA TYR A 152 16.49 1.63 11.71
C TYR A 152 16.02 2.85 12.51
N ARG A 153 14.83 2.78 13.12
CA ARG A 153 14.27 3.85 13.95
C ARG A 153 15.08 4.09 15.24
N ASN A 154 15.72 3.06 15.73
CA ASN A 154 16.60 3.14 16.91
C ASN A 154 18.04 3.59 16.57
N GLY A 155 18.34 3.88 15.29
CA GLY A 155 19.65 4.32 14.83
C GLY A 155 20.61 3.20 14.43
N ASP A 156 20.21 1.93 14.56
CA ASP A 156 21.00 0.78 14.13
C ASP A 156 20.74 0.47 12.63
N SER A 157 21.31 1.36 11.80
CA SER A 157 21.15 1.26 10.35
C SER A 157 21.88 0.05 9.76
N GLU A 158 22.98 -0.40 10.33
CA GLU A 158 23.75 -1.54 9.81
C GLU A 158 22.95 -2.84 9.94
N GLN A 159 22.41 -3.09 11.12
CA GLN A 159 21.57 -4.26 11.35
C GLN A 159 20.30 -4.22 10.50
N ALA A 160 19.64 -3.06 10.39
CA ALA A 160 18.47 -2.89 9.54
C ALA A 160 18.77 -3.22 8.07
N VAL A 161 19.86 -2.70 7.53
CA VAL A 161 20.30 -2.95 6.15
C VAL A 161 20.57 -4.44 5.92
N SER A 162 21.28 -5.11 6.85
CA SER A 162 21.56 -6.55 6.74
C SER A 162 20.27 -7.36 6.59
N ILE A 163 19.29 -7.13 7.49
CA ILE A 163 18.01 -7.86 7.46
C ILE A 163 17.24 -7.57 6.16
N TRP A 164 17.15 -6.31 5.73
CA TRP A 164 16.44 -5.97 4.50
C TRP A 164 17.12 -6.53 3.24
N MET A 165 18.45 -6.59 3.19
CA MET A 165 19.16 -7.21 2.06
C MET A 165 18.92 -8.71 1.99
N GLU A 166 18.84 -9.41 3.12
CA GLU A 166 18.49 -10.83 3.17
C GLU A 166 17.05 -11.07 2.68
N LEU A 167 16.09 -10.24 3.16
CA LEU A 167 14.70 -10.30 2.72
C LEU A 167 14.58 -10.03 1.22
N ASP A 168 15.30 -9.04 0.70
CA ASP A 168 15.30 -8.72 -0.72
C ASP A 168 15.88 -9.87 -1.56
N ALA A 169 16.95 -10.51 -1.11
CA ALA A 169 17.54 -11.66 -1.79
C ALA A 169 16.61 -12.87 -1.87
N ALA A 170 15.68 -13.02 -0.91
CA ALA A 170 14.69 -14.10 -0.88
C ALA A 170 13.51 -13.89 -1.84
N ILE A 171 13.31 -12.69 -2.39
CA ILE A 171 12.22 -12.38 -3.32
C ILE A 171 12.53 -12.90 -4.72
N VAL A 172 11.83 -13.95 -5.15
CA VAL A 172 12.09 -14.67 -6.41
C VAL A 172 11.65 -13.92 -7.68
N ARG A 173 10.66 -13.01 -7.58
CA ARG A 173 10.11 -12.29 -8.75
C ARG A 173 10.30 -10.79 -8.59
N ARG A 174 11.22 -10.22 -9.38
CA ARG A 174 11.47 -8.78 -9.45
C ARG A 174 11.12 -8.24 -10.82
N THR A 175 10.13 -7.37 -10.87
CA THR A 175 9.92 -6.46 -12.02
C THR A 175 10.17 -5.01 -11.62
N VAL A 176 10.23 -4.72 -10.32
CA VAL A 176 10.40 -3.38 -9.73
C VAL A 176 11.24 -3.51 -8.45
N ALA A 177 11.75 -2.41 -7.90
CA ALA A 177 12.38 -2.40 -6.58
C ALA A 177 11.43 -2.96 -5.51
N SER A 178 11.93 -3.81 -4.61
CA SER A 178 11.16 -4.33 -3.50
C SER A 178 11.20 -3.38 -2.29
N ALA A 179 10.23 -3.47 -1.39
CA ALA A 179 10.24 -2.67 -0.17
C ALA A 179 11.54 -2.83 0.66
N PRO A 180 12.07 -4.05 0.89
CA PRO A 180 13.35 -4.22 1.56
C PRO A 180 14.52 -3.53 0.83
N ALA A 181 14.62 -3.63 -0.50
CA ALA A 181 15.67 -2.97 -1.28
C ALA A 181 15.61 -1.45 -1.17
N VAL A 182 14.42 -0.88 -1.24
CA VAL A 182 14.19 0.58 -1.09
C VAL A 182 14.63 1.04 0.29
N MET A 183 14.25 0.32 1.34
CA MET A 183 14.59 0.66 2.72
C MET A 183 16.08 0.47 3.02
N ALA A 184 16.69 -0.60 2.52
CA ALA A 184 18.14 -0.82 2.66
C ALA A 184 18.93 0.30 1.98
N GLN A 185 18.56 0.71 0.78
CA GLN A 185 19.20 1.82 0.08
C GLN A 185 19.05 3.14 0.83
N ARG A 186 17.84 3.40 1.34
CA ARG A 186 17.57 4.61 2.13
C ARG A 186 18.39 4.65 3.41
N ALA A 187 18.47 3.55 4.15
CA ALA A 187 19.26 3.47 5.38
C ALA A 187 20.76 3.69 5.12
N LYS A 188 21.29 3.22 3.98
CA LYS A 188 22.69 3.44 3.56
C LYS A 188 22.98 4.90 3.22
N THR A 189 22.03 5.60 2.61
CA THR A 189 22.24 6.97 2.11
C THR A 189 21.83 8.06 3.10
N GLY A 190 21.16 7.71 4.19
CA GLY A 190 20.57 8.68 5.12
C GLY A 190 19.44 9.52 4.48
N ALA A 191 18.83 9.04 3.39
CA ALA A 191 17.81 9.78 2.67
C ALA A 191 16.59 10.06 3.55
N ALA A 192 16.05 11.28 3.47
CA ALA A 192 14.88 11.69 4.21
C ALA A 192 13.64 10.85 3.88
N VAL A 193 12.64 10.92 4.74
CA VAL A 193 11.30 10.32 4.51
C VAL A 193 10.80 10.69 3.11
N PRO A 194 10.34 9.73 2.29
CA PRO A 194 9.87 10.04 0.95
C PRO A 194 8.75 11.06 0.97
N GLU A 195 8.95 12.18 0.29
CA GLU A 195 7.88 13.14 0.05
C GLU A 195 7.08 12.65 -1.17
N LEU A 196 5.80 12.36 -0.98
CA LEU A 196 4.96 11.95 -2.09
C LEU A 196 4.69 13.14 -3.01
N PRO A 197 4.92 13.03 -4.33
CA PRO A 197 4.81 14.13 -5.26
C PRO A 197 3.40 14.76 -5.22
N PRO A 198 3.28 16.07 -5.52
CA PRO A 198 2.00 16.73 -5.68
C PRO A 198 1.20 16.12 -6.85
N ARG A 199 -0.09 16.37 -6.89
CA ARG A 199 -0.90 16.11 -8.08
C ARG A 199 -0.24 16.75 -9.32
N VAL A 200 -0.09 15.97 -10.38
CA VAL A 200 0.08 16.48 -11.74
C VAL A 200 -1.26 16.89 -12.28
#